data_a23dfc107c374378d3a45527fbc9e33e
#
_entry.id   a23dfc107c374378d3a45527fbc9e33e
#
_cell.length_a   1.000
_cell.length_b   1.000
_cell.length_c   1.000
_cell.angle_alpha   90.00
_cell.angle_beta   90.00
_cell.angle_gamma   90.00
#
_symmetry.space_group_name_H-M   'P 1'
#
loop_
_entity.id
_entity.type
_entity.pdbx_description
1 polymer ?
#
loop_
_entity_poly.entity_id
_entity_poly.type
_entity_poly.pdbx_seq_one_letter_code
_entity_poly.pdbx_strand_id
1 'polypeptide(L)'
;MLGAISGQLLVVAIYWIYFKNTPDDPGAILACFSTGDALDNKLNGFVTEFIDTAILGFIAMGLYRGMFFKQSIDIANIGIGLVITALVMAGGGPTGPALNPARDLGPRIVHAILPIPNKGGSNWGYSWIPVVATTLGCILGIWLYKISFGL
;
A
#
# COMPACT_ATOMS: atom_id res chain seq x y z
N MET A 1 5.83 5.91 -9.16
CA MET A 1 5.13 7.17 -8.81
C MET A 1 4.21 7.66 -9.93
N LEU A 2 4.68 7.95 -11.13
CA LEU A 2 3.81 8.43 -12.23
C LEU A 2 2.65 7.48 -12.54
N GLY A 3 2.88 6.18 -12.61
CA GLY A 3 1.81 5.19 -12.81
C GLY A 3 0.75 5.20 -11.72
N ALA A 4 1.14 5.40 -10.45
CA ALA A 4 0.19 5.51 -9.34
C ALA A 4 -0.68 6.77 -9.46
N ILE A 5 -0.07 7.89 -9.86
CA ILE A 5 -0.81 9.15 -10.14
C ILE A 5 -1.78 8.95 -11.30
N SER A 6 -1.31 8.42 -12.43
CA SER A 6 -2.16 8.20 -13.61
C SER A 6 -3.31 7.24 -13.33
N GLY A 7 -3.04 6.13 -12.62
CA GLY A 7 -4.08 5.18 -12.20
C GLY A 7 -5.11 5.84 -11.29
N GLN A 8 -4.67 6.69 -10.37
CA GLN A 8 -5.60 7.40 -9.47
C GLN A 8 -6.46 8.43 -10.21
N LEU A 9 -5.96 9.07 -11.25
CA LEU A 9 -6.79 9.96 -12.10
C LEU A 9 -7.94 9.20 -12.76
N LEU A 10 -7.70 7.96 -13.20
CA LEU A 10 -8.77 7.10 -13.73
C LEU A 10 -9.78 6.73 -12.64
N VAL A 11 -9.32 6.39 -11.44
CA VAL A 11 -10.21 6.14 -10.29
C VAL A 11 -11.07 7.36 -10.00
N VAL A 12 -10.50 8.57 -10.01
CA VAL A 12 -11.26 9.82 -9.81
C VAL A 12 -12.34 9.97 -10.87
N ALA A 13 -12.05 9.70 -12.13
CA ALA A 13 -13.04 9.79 -13.20
C ALA A 13 -14.20 8.81 -13.00
N ILE A 14 -13.91 7.56 -12.58
CA ILE A 14 -14.93 6.52 -12.32
C ILE A 14 -15.78 6.87 -11.09
N TYR A 15 -15.15 7.35 -10.01
CA TYR A 15 -15.81 7.55 -8.71
C TYR A 15 -16.34 8.97 -8.50
N TRP A 16 -16.24 9.87 -9.48
CA TRP A 16 -16.60 11.28 -9.33
C TRP A 16 -18.03 11.52 -8.79
N ILE A 17 -19.00 10.76 -9.28
CA ILE A 17 -20.40 10.86 -8.84
C ILE A 17 -20.55 10.35 -7.40
N TYR A 18 -19.81 9.29 -7.04
CA TYR A 18 -19.82 8.76 -5.67
C TYR A 18 -19.27 9.80 -4.69
N PHE A 19 -18.16 10.47 -4.99
CA PHE A 19 -17.61 11.52 -4.14
C PHE A 19 -18.60 12.67 -3.92
N LYS A 20 -19.37 13.05 -4.94
CA LYS A 20 -20.46 14.06 -4.80
C LYS A 20 -21.57 13.61 -3.86
N ASN A 21 -21.86 12.33 -3.82
CA ASN A 21 -22.95 11.74 -3.06
C ASN A 21 -22.50 11.19 -1.69
N THR A 22 -21.27 11.51 -1.25
CA THR A 22 -20.73 11.14 0.05
C THR A 22 -20.34 12.43 0.81
N PRO A 23 -21.31 13.27 1.24
CA PRO A 23 -21.00 14.58 1.83
C PRO A 23 -20.45 14.48 3.27
N ASP A 24 -20.84 13.46 4.01
CA ASP A 24 -20.62 13.37 5.46
C ASP A 24 -19.48 12.45 5.86
N ASP A 25 -18.74 11.88 4.90
CA ASP A 25 -17.62 10.97 5.18
C ASP A 25 -16.38 11.27 4.33
N PRO A 26 -15.63 12.33 4.67
CA PRO A 26 -14.37 12.64 4.01
C PRO A 26 -13.30 11.56 4.23
N GLY A 27 -13.43 10.75 5.30
CA GLY A 27 -12.55 9.63 5.58
C GLY A 27 -12.70 8.51 4.56
N ALA A 28 -13.93 8.14 4.22
CA ALA A 28 -14.21 7.16 3.16
C ALA A 28 -13.70 7.65 1.80
N ILE A 29 -13.82 8.95 1.51
CA ILE A 29 -13.26 9.53 0.29
C ILE A 29 -11.74 9.40 0.29
N LEU A 30 -11.05 9.80 1.38
CA LEU A 30 -9.59 9.67 1.49
C LEU A 30 -9.13 8.21 1.35
N ALA A 31 -9.88 7.25 1.89
CA ALA A 31 -9.56 5.82 1.80
C ALA A 31 -9.57 5.29 0.35
N CYS A 32 -10.25 5.96 -0.58
CA CYS A 32 -10.16 5.66 -2.01
C CYS A 32 -8.82 6.10 -2.65
N PHE A 33 -8.01 6.86 -1.94
CA PHE A 33 -6.73 7.40 -2.43
C PHE A 33 -5.55 6.82 -1.65
N SER A 34 -5.56 6.97 -0.34
CA SER A 34 -4.41 6.70 0.50
C SER A 34 -4.80 5.98 1.80
N THR A 35 -3.80 5.44 2.44
CA THR A 35 -3.95 4.73 3.71
C THR A 35 -3.95 5.71 4.88
N GLY A 36 -4.39 5.24 6.03
CA GLY A 36 -4.42 6.00 7.25
C GLY A 36 -4.50 5.06 8.44
N ASP A 37 -4.28 5.58 9.61
CA ASP A 37 -4.41 4.82 10.84
C ASP A 37 -5.87 4.89 11.34
N ALA A 38 -6.50 3.74 11.50
CA ALA A 38 -7.89 3.64 11.90
C ALA A 38 -8.16 4.13 13.32
N LEU A 39 -7.15 4.14 14.20
CA LEU A 39 -7.26 4.51 15.62
C LEU A 39 -6.45 5.75 16.00
N ASP A 40 -5.93 6.50 15.01
CA ASP A 40 -5.04 7.67 15.20
C ASP A 40 -3.79 7.34 16.06
N ASN A 41 -3.24 6.13 15.87
CA ASN A 41 -2.04 5.66 16.55
C ASN A 41 -0.90 5.38 15.56
N LYS A 42 -0.11 6.39 15.27
CA LYS A 42 0.98 6.33 14.29
C LYS A 42 1.99 5.21 14.53
N LEU A 43 2.23 4.84 15.80
CA LEU A 43 3.12 3.72 16.12
C LEU A 43 2.53 2.40 15.64
N ASN A 44 1.24 2.18 15.90
CA ASN A 44 0.54 1.00 15.39
C ASN A 44 0.55 0.96 13.86
N GLY A 45 0.26 2.08 13.21
CA GLY A 45 0.33 2.19 11.76
C GLY A 45 1.72 1.87 11.21
N PHE A 46 2.78 2.39 11.84
CA PHE A 46 4.17 2.10 11.45
C PHE A 46 4.50 0.61 11.60
N VAL A 47 4.18 0.01 12.73
CA VAL A 47 4.46 -1.41 13.01
C VAL A 47 3.72 -2.32 12.03
N THR A 48 2.44 -2.03 11.73
CA THR A 48 1.64 -2.78 10.76
C THR A 48 2.26 -2.73 9.37
N GLU A 49 2.52 -1.54 8.85
CA GLU A 49 3.11 -1.38 7.51
C GLU A 49 4.52 -1.99 7.41
N PHE A 50 5.30 -1.89 8.48
CA PHE A 50 6.63 -2.46 8.54
C PHE A 50 6.60 -4.00 8.50
N ILE A 51 5.77 -4.63 9.33
CA ILE A 51 5.66 -6.09 9.41
C ILE A 51 5.09 -6.67 8.12
N ASP A 52 3.98 -6.12 7.63
CA ASP A 52 3.32 -6.60 6.42
C ASP A 52 4.25 -6.50 5.20
N THR A 53 5.01 -5.41 5.10
CA THR A 53 5.95 -5.26 3.98
C THR A 53 7.22 -6.10 4.17
N ALA A 54 7.64 -6.39 5.40
CA ALA A 54 8.72 -7.35 5.64
C ALA A 54 8.32 -8.77 5.19
N ILE A 55 7.11 -9.20 5.51
CA ILE A 55 6.55 -10.47 5.04
C ILE A 55 6.48 -10.49 3.51
N LEU A 56 5.97 -9.42 2.90
CA LEU A 56 5.90 -9.29 1.45
C LEU A 56 7.30 -9.42 0.81
N GLY A 57 8.29 -8.69 1.32
CA GLY A 57 9.66 -8.71 0.80
C GLY A 57 10.32 -10.08 0.92
N PHE A 58 10.12 -10.76 2.05
CA PHE A 58 10.62 -12.12 2.28
C PHE A 58 10.03 -13.12 1.28
N ILE A 59 8.71 -13.15 1.15
CA ILE A 59 8.02 -14.08 0.26
C ILE A 59 8.31 -13.76 -1.21
N ALA A 60 8.39 -12.49 -1.58
CA ALA A 60 8.73 -12.08 -2.95
C ALA A 60 10.09 -12.63 -3.38
N MET A 61 11.09 -12.58 -2.51
CA MET A 61 12.40 -13.19 -2.79
C MET A 61 12.28 -14.69 -3.02
N GLY A 62 11.47 -15.40 -2.24
CA GLY A 62 11.21 -16.83 -2.42
C GLY A 62 10.55 -17.15 -3.75
N LEU A 63 9.58 -16.36 -4.17
CA LEU A 63 8.87 -16.55 -5.43
C LEU A 63 9.75 -16.26 -6.66
N TYR A 64 10.55 -15.19 -6.61
CA TYR A 64 11.36 -14.78 -7.78
C TYR A 64 12.73 -15.47 -7.86
N ARG A 65 13.30 -15.92 -6.75
CA ARG A 65 14.63 -16.58 -6.71
C ARG A 65 14.62 -18.01 -6.21
N GLY A 66 13.53 -18.45 -5.61
CA GLY A 66 13.38 -19.79 -5.05
C GLY A 66 12.76 -20.77 -6.02
N MET A 67 11.61 -21.29 -5.64
CA MET A 67 10.91 -22.40 -6.30
C MET A 67 10.58 -22.14 -7.78
N PHE A 68 10.36 -20.91 -8.19
CA PHE A 68 9.90 -20.54 -9.53
C PHE A 68 10.97 -19.86 -10.39
N PHE A 69 12.21 -19.76 -9.93
CA PHE A 69 13.26 -19.02 -10.63
C PHE A 69 13.55 -19.50 -12.08
N LYS A 70 13.37 -20.79 -12.35
CA LYS A 70 13.58 -21.38 -13.69
C LYS A 70 12.28 -21.67 -14.45
N GLN A 71 11.14 -21.29 -13.88
CA GLN A 71 9.81 -21.52 -14.45
C GLN A 71 9.21 -20.20 -14.93
N SER A 72 7.97 -20.24 -15.38
CA SER A 72 7.29 -19.05 -15.89
C SER A 72 7.26 -17.93 -14.85
N ILE A 73 7.76 -16.76 -15.24
CA ILE A 73 7.67 -15.51 -14.46
C ILE A 73 6.21 -15.19 -14.08
N ASP A 74 5.25 -15.63 -14.88
CA ASP A 74 3.83 -15.40 -14.68
C ASP A 74 3.32 -16.07 -13.40
N ILE A 75 3.82 -17.26 -13.06
CA ILE A 75 3.44 -17.96 -11.83
C ILE A 75 3.92 -17.18 -10.59
N ALA A 76 5.14 -16.64 -10.62
CA ALA A 76 5.64 -15.81 -9.53
C ALA A 76 4.80 -14.54 -9.36
N ASN A 77 4.38 -13.90 -10.45
CA ASN A 77 3.53 -12.71 -10.41
C ASN A 77 2.14 -13.02 -9.85
N ILE A 78 1.53 -14.16 -10.22
CA ILE A 78 0.28 -14.61 -9.60
C ILE A 78 0.48 -14.85 -8.11
N GLY A 79 1.58 -15.50 -7.72
CA GLY A 79 1.94 -15.73 -6.32
C GLY A 79 2.04 -14.43 -5.52
N ILE A 80 2.71 -13.40 -6.06
CA ILE A 80 2.77 -12.07 -5.43
C ILE A 80 1.37 -11.46 -5.27
N GLY A 81 0.51 -11.56 -6.27
CA GLY A 81 -0.87 -11.07 -6.19
C GLY A 81 -1.63 -11.73 -5.04
N LEU A 82 -1.49 -13.05 -4.87
CA LEU A 82 -2.11 -13.80 -3.77
C LEU A 82 -1.54 -13.38 -2.40
N VAL A 83 -0.22 -13.19 -2.30
CA VAL A 83 0.42 -12.71 -1.07
C VAL A 83 -0.08 -11.32 -0.68
N ILE A 84 -0.14 -10.39 -1.63
CA ILE A 84 -0.69 -9.05 -1.38
C ILE A 84 -2.15 -9.15 -0.90
N THR A 85 -2.96 -9.98 -1.55
CA THR A 85 -4.35 -10.21 -1.15
C THR A 85 -4.43 -10.73 0.29
N ALA A 86 -3.61 -11.72 0.66
CA ALA A 86 -3.57 -12.26 2.02
C ALA A 86 -3.15 -11.20 3.05
N LEU A 87 -2.13 -10.40 2.76
CA LEU A 87 -1.68 -9.32 3.64
C LEU A 87 -2.73 -8.22 3.81
N VAL A 88 -3.42 -7.84 2.73
CA VAL A 88 -4.54 -6.87 2.80
C VAL A 88 -5.66 -7.41 3.67
N MET A 89 -5.97 -8.70 3.60
CA MET A 89 -7.01 -9.32 4.44
C MET A 89 -6.57 -9.47 5.90
N ALA A 90 -5.31 -9.76 6.17
CA ALA A 90 -4.78 -9.98 7.51
C ALA A 90 -4.44 -8.66 8.24
N GLY A 91 -3.72 -7.76 7.60
CA GLY A 91 -3.20 -6.51 8.17
C GLY A 91 -3.97 -5.25 7.78
N GLY A 92 -5.05 -5.37 7.00
CA GLY A 92 -5.78 -4.22 6.45
C GLY A 92 -6.58 -3.42 7.46
N GLY A 93 -7.00 -4.02 8.55
CA GLY A 93 -7.83 -3.36 9.57
C GLY A 93 -7.18 -2.11 10.18
N PRO A 94 -5.93 -2.17 10.65
CA PRO A 94 -5.27 -1.02 11.27
C PRO A 94 -4.98 0.15 10.34
N THR A 95 -4.61 -0.09 9.07
CA THR A 95 -4.09 0.98 8.19
C THR A 95 -4.74 1.08 6.81
N GLY A 96 -5.45 0.05 6.37
CA GLY A 96 -5.84 -0.08 4.96
C GLY A 96 -4.62 -0.24 4.06
N PRO A 97 -3.86 -1.33 4.15
CA PRO A 97 -2.42 -1.47 3.98
C PRO A 97 -1.86 -0.80 2.73
N ALA A 98 -0.79 -0.04 2.91
CA ALA A 98 -0.07 0.59 1.81
C ALA A 98 0.84 -0.41 1.09
N LEU A 99 1.70 -1.11 1.83
CA LEU A 99 2.70 -2.07 1.34
C LEU A 99 3.67 -1.49 0.29
N ASN A 100 3.48 -0.25 -0.11
CA ASN A 100 4.20 0.38 -1.21
C ASN A 100 4.15 1.92 -1.08
N PRO A 101 5.30 2.61 -1.01
CA PRO A 101 5.33 4.07 -0.91
C PRO A 101 4.58 4.78 -2.04
N ALA A 102 4.71 4.28 -3.27
CA ALA A 102 4.09 4.92 -4.43
C ALA A 102 2.56 4.71 -4.48
N ARG A 103 2.07 3.60 -3.92
CA ARG A 103 0.64 3.27 -3.82
C ARG A 103 -0.08 4.22 -2.86
N ASP A 104 0.61 4.75 -1.85
CA ASP A 104 0.04 5.74 -0.94
C ASP A 104 0.31 7.18 -1.39
N LEU A 105 1.57 7.53 -1.59
CA LEU A 105 1.98 8.91 -1.84
C LEU A 105 1.44 9.46 -3.17
N GLY A 106 1.44 8.67 -4.23
CA GLY A 106 0.95 9.11 -5.54
C GLY A 106 -0.52 9.54 -5.52
N PRO A 107 -1.44 8.65 -5.10
CA PRO A 107 -2.85 8.98 -4.94
C PRO A 107 -3.12 10.08 -3.90
N ARG A 108 -2.35 10.16 -2.82
CA ARG A 108 -2.46 11.22 -1.81
C ARG A 108 -2.17 12.60 -2.41
N ILE A 109 -1.17 12.70 -3.30
CA ILE A 109 -0.88 13.92 -4.05
C ILE A 109 -2.08 14.29 -4.94
N VAL A 110 -2.65 13.31 -5.65
CA VAL A 110 -3.86 13.54 -6.47
C VAL A 110 -5.02 14.06 -5.62
N HIS A 111 -5.26 13.43 -4.46
CA HIS A 111 -6.28 13.88 -3.51
C HIS A 111 -6.03 15.31 -3.04
N ALA A 112 -4.78 15.69 -2.78
CA ALA A 112 -4.45 17.03 -2.32
C ALA A 112 -4.69 18.11 -3.39
N ILE A 113 -4.30 17.82 -4.65
CA ILE A 113 -4.31 18.81 -5.73
C ILE A 113 -5.69 18.95 -6.37
N LEU A 114 -6.40 17.83 -6.61
CA LEU A 114 -7.68 17.89 -7.32
C LEU A 114 -8.81 18.43 -6.43
N PRO A 115 -9.77 19.17 -7.01
CA PRO A 115 -10.93 19.68 -6.28
C PRO A 115 -11.99 18.56 -6.12
N ILE A 116 -11.63 17.49 -5.42
CA ILE A 116 -12.53 16.36 -5.16
C ILE A 116 -13.68 16.83 -4.27
N PRO A 117 -14.95 16.59 -4.63
CA PRO A 117 -16.08 16.93 -3.79
C PRO A 117 -15.99 16.25 -2.41
N ASN A 118 -16.30 17.01 -1.36
CA ASN A 118 -16.37 16.53 0.04
C ASN A 118 -15.09 15.91 0.62
N LYS A 119 -13.93 16.11 0.01
CA LYS A 119 -12.71 15.36 0.27
C LYS A 119 -12.05 15.55 1.64
N GLY A 120 -12.30 16.63 2.34
CA GLY A 120 -11.58 16.93 3.60
C GLY A 120 -10.07 17.09 3.43
N GLY A 121 -9.31 16.78 4.47
CA GLY A 121 -7.84 16.84 4.49
C GLY A 121 -7.19 15.58 3.89
N SER A 122 -5.94 15.72 3.41
CA SER A 122 -5.19 14.60 2.79
C SER A 122 -4.31 13.83 3.78
N ASN A 123 -4.45 14.03 5.08
CA ASN A 123 -3.73 13.35 6.16
C ASN A 123 -2.19 13.28 5.94
N TRP A 124 -1.57 14.42 5.63
CA TRP A 124 -0.12 14.51 5.42
C TRP A 124 0.70 14.13 6.66
N GLY A 125 0.13 14.30 7.86
CA GLY A 125 0.77 13.91 9.11
C GLY A 125 1.03 12.39 9.24
N TYR A 126 0.34 11.57 8.43
CA TYR A 126 0.53 10.12 8.36
C TYR A 126 1.41 9.69 7.18
N SER A 127 1.49 10.49 6.12
CA SER A 127 2.07 10.12 4.81
C SER A 127 3.51 9.57 4.84
N TRP A 128 4.30 9.93 5.84
CA TRP A 128 5.67 9.45 6.01
C TRP A 128 5.74 7.97 6.40
N ILE A 129 4.70 7.46 7.08
CA ILE A 129 4.64 6.07 7.56
C ILE A 129 4.66 5.08 6.39
N PRO A 130 3.74 5.15 5.41
CA PRO A 130 3.79 4.25 4.26
C PRO A 130 5.07 4.39 3.42
N VAL A 131 5.80 5.51 3.53
CA VAL A 131 7.09 5.65 2.85
C VAL A 131 8.21 4.97 3.62
N VAL A 132 8.36 5.27 4.90
CA VAL A 132 9.49 4.81 5.71
C VAL A 132 9.29 3.36 6.16
N ALA A 133 8.13 3.04 6.73
CA ALA A 133 7.84 1.72 7.27
C ALA A 133 7.88 0.63 6.20
N THR A 134 7.26 0.87 5.05
CA THR A 134 7.26 -0.12 3.97
C THR A 134 8.65 -0.31 3.36
N THR A 135 9.42 0.78 3.21
CA THR A 135 10.79 0.68 2.70
C THR A 135 11.68 -0.12 3.64
N LEU A 136 11.66 0.20 4.93
CA LEU A 136 12.45 -0.52 5.94
C LEU A 136 11.99 -1.97 6.10
N GLY A 137 10.68 -2.21 6.09
CA GLY A 137 10.10 -3.55 6.13
C GLY A 137 10.57 -4.40 4.96
N CYS A 138 10.49 -3.87 3.74
CA CYS A 138 10.96 -4.57 2.54
C CYS A 138 12.46 -4.93 2.63
N ILE A 139 13.30 -3.99 3.07
CA ILE A 139 14.75 -4.22 3.26
C ILE A 139 14.97 -5.35 4.27
N LEU A 140 14.27 -5.32 5.42
CA LEU A 140 14.36 -6.36 6.42
C LEU A 140 13.92 -7.72 5.87
N GLY A 141 12.80 -7.80 5.18
CA GLY A 141 12.28 -9.04 4.62
C GLY A 141 13.25 -9.68 3.61
N ILE A 142 13.81 -8.87 2.70
CA ILE A 142 14.82 -9.31 1.74
C ILE A 142 16.09 -9.79 2.46
N TRP A 143 16.54 -9.06 3.47
CA TRP A 143 17.73 -9.42 4.24
C TRP A 143 17.55 -10.72 5.02
N LEU A 144 16.41 -10.89 5.69
CA LEU A 144 16.05 -12.13 6.38
C LEU A 144 16.02 -13.33 5.42
N TYR A 145 15.43 -13.16 4.22
CA TYR A 145 15.44 -14.21 3.22
C TYR A 145 16.87 -14.63 2.83
N LYS A 146 17.75 -13.65 2.56
CA LYS A 146 19.14 -13.94 2.19
C LYS A 146 19.87 -14.71 3.26
N ILE A 147 19.73 -14.34 4.52
CA ILE A 147 20.37 -15.05 5.64
C ILE A 147 19.80 -16.47 5.79
N SER A 148 18.49 -16.62 5.69
CA SER A 148 17.82 -17.92 5.88
C SER A 148 18.19 -18.94 4.80
N PHE A 149 18.52 -18.49 3.60
CA PHE A 149 18.82 -19.37 2.47
C PHE A 149 20.26 -19.26 1.96
N GLY A 150 21.16 -18.58 2.69
CA GLY A 150 22.59 -18.51 2.39
C GLY A 150 22.93 -17.78 1.08
N LEU A 151 22.21 -16.72 0.74
CA LEU A 151 22.36 -15.94 -0.50
C LEU A 151 23.08 -14.60 -0.28
#